data_114e6fa98ec5cd8a3c60f02e35f14ff2
#
_entry.id   114e6fa98ec5cd8a3c60f02e35f14ff2
#
_cell.length_a   1.000
_cell.length_b   1.000
_cell.length_c   1.000
_cell.angle_alpha   90.00
_cell.angle_beta   90.00
_cell.angle_gamma   90.00
#
_symmetry.space_group_name_H-M   'P 1'
#
loop_
_entity.id
_entity.type
_entity.pdbx_description
1 polymer ?
#
loop_
_entity_poly.entity_id
_entity_poly.type
_entity_poly.pdbx_seq_one_letter_code
_entity_poly.pdbx_strand_id
1 'polypeptide(L)'
;MKFRLYTKADCPFCHAAIALLAENEKEFECYGLDRQPELLSEIQSTYNWRTVPVVVEITEGQEKFIGGFTDLREYLNKGKQLLKG
;
A
#
# COMPACT_ATOMS: atom_id res chain seq x y z
N MET A 1 2.52 1.18 13.98
CA MET A 1 2.70 1.31 12.53
C MET A 1 1.82 0.31 11.80
N LYS A 2 1.11 0.75 10.81
CA LYS A 2 0.12 -0.05 10.10
C LYS A 2 0.04 0.43 8.65
N PHE A 3 -0.30 -0.46 7.74
CA PHE A 3 -0.46 -0.11 6.33
C PHE A 3 -1.91 -0.22 5.91
N ARG A 4 -2.30 0.62 4.97
CA ARG A 4 -3.61 0.55 4.35
C ARG A 4 -3.40 0.38 2.85
N LEU A 5 -4.08 -0.62 2.28
CA LEU A 5 -4.00 -0.89 0.85
C LEU A 5 -5.36 -0.69 0.21
N TYR A 6 -5.37 0.01 -0.91
CA TYR A 6 -6.55 0.11 -1.77
C TYR A 6 -6.30 -0.79 -2.96
N THR A 7 -7.16 -1.75 -3.16
CA THR A 7 -6.92 -2.85 -4.12
C THR A 7 -8.11 -3.08 -5.03
N LYS A 8 -7.91 -3.92 -6.04
CA LYS A 8 -8.99 -4.48 -6.87
C LYS A 8 -8.84 -5.98 -6.90
N ALA A 9 -9.95 -6.68 -7.13
CA ALA A 9 -9.97 -8.14 -7.08
C ALA A 9 -9.01 -8.77 -8.11
N ASP A 10 -8.97 -8.23 -9.31
CA ASP A 10 -8.16 -8.78 -10.40
C ASP A 10 -6.86 -7.99 -10.55
N CYS A 11 -6.02 -8.09 -9.54
CA CYS A 11 -4.80 -7.28 -9.48
C CYS A 11 -3.65 -8.10 -8.90
N PRO A 12 -2.78 -8.67 -9.75
CA PRO A 12 -1.63 -9.45 -9.27
C PRO A 12 -0.70 -8.67 -8.35
N PHE A 13 -0.47 -7.38 -8.64
CA PHE A 13 0.40 -6.55 -7.80
C PHE A 13 -0.24 -6.26 -6.44
N CYS A 14 -1.56 -6.24 -6.37
CA CYS A 14 -2.25 -6.10 -5.10
C CYS A 14 -1.99 -7.32 -4.21
N HIS A 15 -2.11 -8.51 -4.79
CA HIS A 15 -1.83 -9.75 -4.07
C HIS A 15 -0.37 -9.82 -3.65
N ALA A 16 0.54 -9.38 -4.52
CA ALA A 16 1.96 -9.35 -4.20
C ALA A 16 2.26 -8.40 -3.05
N ALA A 17 1.60 -7.25 -3.00
CA ALA A 17 1.78 -6.29 -1.93
C ALA A 17 1.29 -6.86 -0.58
N ILE A 18 0.16 -7.54 -0.60
CA ILE A 18 -0.38 -8.18 0.60
C ILE A 18 0.61 -9.24 1.12
N ALA A 19 1.10 -10.09 0.21
CA ALA A 19 2.06 -11.12 0.58
C ALA A 19 3.34 -10.52 1.16
N LEU A 20 3.81 -9.43 0.56
CA LEU A 20 5.02 -8.77 1.02
C LEU A 20 4.88 -8.23 2.44
N LEU A 21 3.74 -7.60 2.73
CA LEU A 21 3.47 -7.09 4.08
C LEU A 21 3.36 -8.23 5.10
N ALA A 22 2.70 -9.32 4.71
CA ALA A 22 2.56 -10.49 5.58
C ALA A 22 3.93 -11.12 5.87
N GLU A 23 4.77 -11.25 4.86
CA GLU A 23 6.12 -11.80 5.02
C GLU A 23 7.00 -10.95 5.94
N ASN A 24 6.76 -9.64 5.95
CA ASN A 24 7.49 -8.72 6.80
C ASN A 24 6.80 -8.48 8.15
N GLU A 25 5.78 -9.25 8.44
CA GLU A 25 5.05 -9.20 9.72
C GLU A 25 4.48 -7.79 10.00
N LYS A 26 4.01 -7.12 8.96
CA LYS A 26 3.40 -5.80 9.09
C LYS A 26 1.89 -5.90 9.22
N GLU A 27 1.30 -5.11 10.08
CA GLU A 27 -0.16 -5.00 10.18
C GLU A 27 -0.67 -4.22 8.98
N PHE A 28 -1.79 -4.65 8.42
CA PHE A 28 -2.38 -3.94 7.28
C PHE A 28 -3.89 -4.17 7.18
N GLU A 29 -4.55 -3.23 6.53
CA GLU A 29 -5.95 -3.31 6.16
C GLU A 29 -6.06 -3.20 4.65
N CYS A 30 -7.00 -3.93 4.05
CA CYS A 30 -7.24 -3.87 2.61
C CYS A 30 -8.65 -3.36 2.34
N TYR A 31 -8.77 -2.45 1.39
CA TYR A 31 -10.06 -1.94 0.93
C TYR A 31 -10.19 -2.21 -0.56
N GLY A 32 -11.16 -3.03 -0.93
CA GLY A 32 -11.43 -3.32 -2.34
C GLY A 32 -12.21 -2.19 -2.97
N LEU A 33 -11.76 -1.74 -4.13
CA LEU A 33 -12.36 -0.61 -4.82
C LEU A 33 -13.31 -1.02 -5.96
N ASP A 34 -13.50 -2.33 -6.17
CA ASP A 34 -14.29 -2.84 -7.29
C ASP A 34 -15.72 -2.32 -7.30
N ARG A 35 -16.30 -2.14 -6.13
CA ARG A 35 -17.67 -1.68 -6.00
C ARG A 35 -17.79 -0.29 -5.43
N GLN A 36 -16.68 0.45 -5.45
CA GLN A 36 -16.62 1.78 -4.87
C GLN A 36 -15.95 2.76 -5.84
N PRO A 37 -16.59 3.05 -6.98
CA PRO A 37 -15.98 3.93 -7.99
C PRO A 37 -15.73 5.34 -7.47
N GLU A 38 -16.56 5.82 -6.56
CA GLU A 38 -16.37 7.16 -5.98
C GLU A 38 -15.13 7.19 -5.10
N LEU A 39 -14.91 6.13 -4.30
CA LEU A 39 -13.73 6.02 -3.47
C LEU A 39 -12.47 5.89 -4.32
N LEU A 40 -12.54 5.10 -5.39
CA LEU A 40 -11.43 4.96 -6.32
C LEU A 40 -11.03 6.32 -6.90
N SER A 41 -12.01 7.08 -7.36
CA SER A 41 -11.76 8.40 -7.91
C SER A 41 -11.15 9.34 -6.88
N GLU A 42 -11.66 9.31 -5.67
CA GLU A 42 -11.14 10.12 -4.57
C GLU A 42 -9.69 9.78 -4.26
N ILE A 43 -9.36 8.50 -4.17
CA ILE A 43 -8.00 8.05 -3.89
C ILE A 43 -7.05 8.46 -5.01
N GLN A 44 -7.46 8.29 -6.26
CA GLN A 44 -6.66 8.69 -7.40
C GLN A 44 -6.36 10.19 -7.40
N SER A 45 -7.36 10.99 -7.05
CA SER A 45 -7.19 12.44 -6.96
C SER A 45 -6.32 12.86 -5.79
N THR A 46 -6.56 12.25 -4.63
CA THR A 46 -5.86 12.61 -3.40
C THR A 46 -4.35 12.39 -3.52
N TYR A 47 -3.96 11.26 -4.11
CA TYR A 47 -2.55 10.91 -4.22
C TYR A 47 -1.97 11.13 -5.61
N ASN A 48 -2.77 11.59 -6.54
CA ASN A 48 -2.35 11.75 -7.94
C ASN A 48 -1.74 10.46 -8.47
N TRP A 49 -2.44 9.33 -8.26
CA TRP A 49 -1.94 7.99 -8.55
C TRP A 49 -3.03 7.20 -9.26
N ARG A 50 -2.71 6.59 -10.39
CA ARG A 50 -3.72 5.97 -11.28
C ARG A 50 -3.80 4.45 -11.19
N THR A 51 -2.84 3.81 -10.54
CA THR A 51 -2.78 2.36 -10.50
C THR A 51 -3.10 1.81 -9.12
N VAL A 52 -3.39 0.52 -9.06
CA VAL A 52 -3.51 -0.20 -7.80
C VAL A 52 -2.40 -1.25 -7.74
N PRO A 53 -1.92 -1.60 -6.57
CA PRO A 53 -2.39 -1.16 -5.26
C PRO A 53 -1.96 0.27 -4.94
N VAL A 54 -2.72 0.91 -4.06
CA VAL A 54 -2.30 2.16 -3.43
C VAL A 54 -1.97 1.83 -1.99
N VAL A 55 -0.75 2.12 -1.58
CA VAL A 55 -0.25 1.76 -0.25
C VAL A 55 0.00 3.01 0.56
N VAL A 56 -0.57 3.05 1.76
CA VAL A 56 -0.42 4.16 2.70
C VAL A 56 0.07 3.61 4.03
N GLU A 57 1.07 4.24 4.61
CA GLU A 57 1.54 3.88 5.94
C GLU A 57 0.87 4.80 6.97
N ILE A 58 0.35 4.21 8.02
CA ILE A 58 -0.32 4.95 9.09
C ILE A 58 0.49 4.81 10.37
N THR A 59 0.96 5.92 10.91
CA THR A 59 1.74 5.95 12.13
C THR A 59 1.26 7.11 13.00
N GLU A 60 0.76 6.77 14.18
CA GLU A 60 0.32 7.77 15.17
C GLU A 60 -0.65 8.81 14.58
N GLY A 61 -1.62 8.33 13.79
CA GLY A 61 -2.62 9.20 13.20
C GLY A 61 -2.18 9.94 11.96
N GLN A 62 -0.94 9.75 11.52
CA GLN A 62 -0.44 10.37 10.30
C GLN A 62 -0.44 9.35 9.16
N GLU A 63 -0.79 9.82 7.97
CA GLU A 63 -0.84 8.98 6.78
C GLU A 63 0.26 9.40 5.81
N LYS A 64 1.06 8.42 5.41
CA LYS A 64 2.15 8.65 4.47
C LYS A 64 1.90 7.80 3.22
N PHE A 65 1.74 8.44 2.08
CA PHE A 65 1.58 7.74 0.81
C PHE A 65 2.89 7.08 0.41
N ILE A 66 2.85 5.78 0.16
CA ILE A 66 4.03 5.01 -0.25
C ILE A 66 4.07 4.87 -1.77
N GLY A 67 2.94 4.53 -2.39
CA GLY A 67 2.86 4.29 -3.82
C GLY A 67 2.26 2.93 -4.13
N GLY A 68 2.81 2.25 -5.13
CA GLY A 68 2.38 0.92 -5.53
C GLY A 68 3.25 -0.18 -4.94
N PHE A 69 3.18 -1.37 -5.55
CA PHE A 69 3.93 -2.53 -5.06
C PHE A 69 5.45 -2.30 -5.08
N THR A 70 5.99 -1.79 -6.18
CA THR A 70 7.43 -1.58 -6.30
C THR A 70 7.92 -0.59 -5.26
N ASP A 71 7.15 0.48 -5.06
CA ASP A 71 7.49 1.49 -4.07
C ASP A 71 7.48 0.92 -2.66
N LEU A 72 6.50 0.07 -2.35
CA LEU A 72 6.42 -0.60 -1.05
C LEU A 72 7.62 -1.51 -0.83
N ARG A 73 7.98 -2.29 -1.86
CA ARG A 73 9.12 -3.19 -1.76
C ARG A 73 10.41 -2.43 -1.48
N GLU A 74 10.63 -1.34 -2.19
CA GLU A 74 11.81 -0.51 -1.96
C GLU A 74 11.81 0.12 -0.58
N TYR A 75 10.64 0.58 -0.14
CA TYR A 75 10.51 1.18 1.18
C TYR A 75 10.90 0.21 2.29
N LEU A 76 10.40 -1.02 2.21
CA LEU A 76 10.71 -2.05 3.20
C LEU A 76 12.18 -2.49 3.11
N ASN A 77 12.74 -2.57 1.91
CA ASN A 77 14.13 -2.93 1.72
C ASN A 77 15.09 -1.87 2.27
N LYS A 78 14.75 -0.61 2.12
CA LYS A 78 15.54 0.47 2.69
C LYS A 78 15.64 0.37 4.21
N GLY A 79 14.52 0.02 4.85
CA GLY A 79 14.51 -0.21 6.29
C GLY A 79 15.46 -1.32 6.69
N LYS A 80 15.45 -2.42 5.94
CA LYS A 80 16.35 -3.55 6.20
C LYS A 80 17.81 -3.19 5.98
N GLN A 81 18.11 -2.40 4.95
CA GLN A 81 19.46 -1.96 4.66
C GLN A 81 20.01 -1.07 5.78
N LEU A 82 19.18 -0.19 6.30
CA LEU A 82 19.57 0.67 7.40
C LEU A 82 19.92 -0.13 8.65
N LEU A 83 19.23 -1.23 8.88
CA LEU A 83 19.48 -2.10 10.01
C LEU A 83 20.80 -2.87 9.87
N LYS A 84 21.26 -3.08 8.66
CA LYS A 84 22.51 -3.77 8.41
C LYS A 84 23.73 -2.84 8.44
N GLY A 85 23.48 -1.58 8.24
CA GLY A 85 24.53 -0.60 8.24
C GLY A 85 24.91 -0.13 9.62
#